data_4444360ad28f5bc0ded8d77dbd0550a2
#
_entry.id   4444360ad28f5bc0ded8d77dbd0550a2
#
_cell.length_a   1.000
_cell.length_b   1.000
_cell.length_c   1.000
_cell.angle_alpha   90.00
_cell.angle_beta   90.00
_cell.angle_gamma   90.00
#
_symmetry.space_group_name_H-M   'P 1'
#
loop_
_entity.id
_entity.type
_entity.pdbx_description
1 polymer ?
#
loop_
_entity_poly.entity_id
_entity_poly.type
_entity_poly.pdbx_seq_one_letter_code
_entity_poly.pdbx_strand_id
1 'polypeptide(L)'
;RLDVADSVVAGLGAMVGAGLFAGLAPASALVGGWLPVALVIAAVPALLAACSGGPQAHASGGHSREPLGRWPARTSDGLYLTSRAAAAAAVAGCFGEYVAPARPALPALAVLALAVVADILDVRPSRLVTRVLTIFVLVVLALVVAACFAIPPPAPTGIVPPPGTPGLDRPGALLPAAGVLFFAFLGVERVTEQARRRTVVITVLLALGTYLAVGVAVLRQLGPTRLAVSAVPLRDALDAADAALLDPVVSVAAMVATAVGLLLVVGAGRRAADTRATGDRWAHGRLARVFVGGGAALGVLVAGPDQTIELAATCALFHYAFATVSTRLESRADPARTTWTVCAGMLSSVLIAMTMPPVDLLIALAVAVLAAVAGPLLGRVVRR
;
A
#
# COMPACT_ATOMS: atom_id res chain seq x y z
N ARG A 1 -23.07 13.04 7.24
CA ARG A 1 -22.81 12.32 5.97
C ARG A 1 -21.75 13.09 5.23
N LEU A 2 -20.59 12.47 4.96
CA LEU A 2 -19.57 13.07 4.11
C LEU A 2 -20.14 13.20 2.69
N ASP A 3 -19.83 14.32 2.01
CA ASP A 3 -20.12 14.46 0.59
C ASP A 3 -19.32 13.40 -0.17
N VAL A 4 -19.89 12.83 -1.24
CA VAL A 4 -19.26 11.76 -2.01
C VAL A 4 -17.88 12.21 -2.50
N ALA A 5 -17.77 13.49 -2.93
CA ALA A 5 -16.52 14.08 -3.38
C ALA A 5 -15.44 14.09 -2.29
N ASP A 6 -15.78 14.46 -1.06
CA ASP A 6 -14.83 14.49 0.06
C ASP A 6 -14.33 13.09 0.43
N SER A 7 -15.21 12.09 0.37
CA SER A 7 -14.84 10.70 0.60
C SER A 7 -13.92 10.14 -0.47
N VAL A 8 -14.13 10.50 -1.75
CA VAL A 8 -13.28 10.10 -2.88
C VAL A 8 -11.90 10.74 -2.75
N VAL A 9 -11.82 12.04 -2.47
CA VAL A 9 -10.54 12.76 -2.34
C VAL A 9 -9.73 12.22 -1.16
N ALA A 10 -10.37 12.00 -0.01
CA ALA A 10 -9.70 11.40 1.16
C ALA A 10 -9.19 9.98 0.87
N GLY A 11 -9.96 9.20 0.13
CA GLY A 11 -9.58 7.86 -0.30
C GLY A 11 -8.41 7.86 -1.28
N LEU A 12 -8.44 8.73 -2.28
CA LEU A 12 -7.33 8.92 -3.21
C LEU A 12 -6.05 9.33 -2.48
N GLY A 13 -6.15 10.28 -1.53
CA GLY A 13 -5.00 10.68 -0.73
C GLY A 13 -4.38 9.54 0.09
N ALA A 14 -5.22 8.62 0.59
CA ALA A 14 -4.74 7.45 1.32
C ALA A 14 -4.03 6.42 0.41
N MET A 15 -4.45 6.29 -0.84
CA MET A 15 -3.87 5.35 -1.81
C MET A 15 -2.66 5.95 -2.52
N VAL A 16 -2.77 7.16 -3.07
CA VAL A 16 -1.71 7.81 -3.87
C VAL A 16 -0.49 8.14 -3.02
N GLY A 17 -0.69 8.45 -1.71
CA GLY A 17 0.37 8.88 -0.82
C GLY A 17 1.48 7.87 -0.55
N ALA A 18 1.26 6.58 -0.75
CA ALA A 18 2.23 5.56 -0.40
C ALA A 18 2.71 4.74 -1.60
N GLY A 19 1.81 4.35 -2.49
CA GLY A 19 2.08 3.26 -3.41
C GLY A 19 2.70 3.66 -4.74
N LEU A 20 2.34 4.82 -5.27
CA LEU A 20 2.76 5.22 -6.61
C LEU A 20 4.24 5.55 -6.68
N PHE A 21 4.74 6.26 -5.65
CA PHE A 21 6.13 6.71 -5.62
C PHE A 21 7.12 5.57 -5.38
N ALA A 22 6.69 4.49 -4.73
CA ALA A 22 7.57 3.41 -4.32
C ALA A 22 7.44 2.12 -5.18
N GLY A 23 6.27 1.84 -5.74
CA GLY A 23 5.97 0.54 -6.37
C GLY A 23 6.33 0.40 -7.86
N LEU A 24 6.55 1.51 -8.59
CA LEU A 24 6.73 1.46 -10.06
C LEU A 24 8.05 0.81 -10.48
N ALA A 25 9.15 1.16 -9.82
CA ALA A 25 10.48 0.65 -10.17
C ALA A 25 10.60 -0.86 -9.92
N PRO A 26 10.30 -1.40 -8.72
CA PRO A 26 10.41 -2.83 -8.47
C PRO A 26 9.45 -3.65 -9.35
N ALA A 27 8.25 -3.14 -9.64
CA ALA A 27 7.34 -3.82 -10.56
C ALA A 27 7.85 -3.81 -12.00
N SER A 28 8.45 -2.70 -12.47
CA SER A 28 9.07 -2.63 -13.79
C SER A 28 10.26 -3.58 -13.92
N ALA A 29 11.04 -3.79 -12.86
CA ALA A 29 12.12 -4.75 -12.81
C ALA A 29 11.65 -6.20 -13.07
N LEU A 30 10.40 -6.52 -12.72
CA LEU A 30 9.81 -7.84 -12.92
C LEU A 30 9.21 -8.02 -14.31
N VAL A 31 8.47 -7.02 -14.83
CA VAL A 31 7.63 -7.20 -16.04
C VAL A 31 7.96 -6.25 -17.18
N GLY A 32 8.85 -5.28 -16.98
CA GLY A 32 9.23 -4.34 -18.04
C GLY A 32 8.03 -3.59 -18.63
N GLY A 33 7.84 -3.70 -19.94
CA GLY A 33 6.77 -3.05 -20.69
C GLY A 33 5.35 -3.51 -20.33
N TRP A 34 5.19 -4.65 -19.65
CA TRP A 34 3.90 -5.17 -19.20
C TRP A 34 3.38 -4.51 -17.90
N LEU A 35 4.09 -3.50 -17.38
CA LEU A 35 3.72 -2.76 -16.15
C LEU A 35 2.25 -2.30 -16.12
N PRO A 36 1.66 -1.73 -17.21
CA PRO A 36 0.26 -1.31 -17.18
C PRO A 36 -0.72 -2.47 -16.98
N VAL A 37 -0.41 -3.65 -17.53
CA VAL A 37 -1.23 -4.85 -17.35
C VAL A 37 -1.15 -5.34 -15.92
N ALA A 38 0.04 -5.36 -15.33
CA ALA A 38 0.23 -5.71 -13.92
C ALA A 38 -0.53 -4.76 -12.97
N LEU A 39 -0.61 -3.46 -13.28
CA LEU A 39 -1.42 -2.49 -12.53
C LEU A 39 -2.92 -2.83 -12.56
N VAL A 40 -3.45 -3.23 -13.71
CA VAL A 40 -4.86 -3.65 -13.83
C VAL A 40 -5.11 -4.91 -12.99
N ILE A 41 -4.21 -5.89 -13.05
CA ILE A 41 -4.32 -7.12 -12.26
C ILE A 41 -4.24 -6.80 -10.76
N ALA A 42 -3.35 -5.89 -10.34
CA ALA A 42 -3.21 -5.46 -8.95
C ALA A 42 -4.48 -4.80 -8.38
N ALA A 43 -5.26 -4.12 -9.22
CA ALA A 43 -6.52 -3.50 -8.80
C ALA A 43 -7.64 -4.52 -8.55
N VAL A 44 -7.56 -5.74 -9.08
CA VAL A 44 -8.62 -6.74 -8.99
C VAL A 44 -8.97 -7.11 -7.55
N PRO A 45 -8.02 -7.49 -6.66
CA PRO A 45 -8.34 -7.78 -5.27
C PRO A 45 -8.99 -6.57 -4.55
N ALA A 46 -8.49 -5.35 -4.79
CA ALA A 46 -9.03 -4.14 -4.19
C ALA A 46 -10.47 -3.85 -4.66
N LEU A 47 -10.75 -4.01 -5.95
CA LEU A 47 -12.11 -3.86 -6.51
C LEU A 47 -13.07 -4.93 -5.98
N LEU A 48 -12.63 -6.19 -5.92
CA LEU A 48 -13.46 -7.28 -5.41
C LEU A 48 -13.72 -7.11 -3.91
N ALA A 49 -12.73 -6.66 -3.12
CA ALA A 49 -12.93 -6.29 -1.74
C ALA A 49 -13.94 -5.13 -1.59
N ALA A 50 -13.84 -4.09 -2.42
CA ALA A 50 -14.81 -3.00 -2.46
C ALA A 50 -16.22 -3.49 -2.85
N CYS A 51 -16.31 -4.51 -3.69
CA CYS A 51 -17.58 -5.09 -4.15
C CYS A 51 -18.22 -6.07 -3.17
N SER A 52 -17.44 -6.78 -2.35
CA SER A 52 -17.94 -7.86 -1.48
C SER A 52 -18.46 -7.37 -0.14
N GLY A 53 -18.06 -6.22 0.34
CA GLY A 53 -18.41 -5.74 1.68
C GLY A 53 -19.08 -4.37 1.73
N GLY A 54 -19.97 -4.20 2.72
CA GLY A 54 -20.37 -2.88 3.18
C GLY A 54 -19.23 -2.22 3.97
N PRO A 55 -19.38 -0.94 4.35
CA PRO A 55 -18.33 -0.15 5.03
C PRO A 55 -17.80 -0.77 6.33
N GLN A 56 -18.52 -1.69 6.91
CA GLN A 56 -18.23 -2.26 8.24
C GLN A 56 -17.31 -3.48 8.21
N ALA A 57 -17.24 -4.18 7.10
CA ALA A 57 -16.59 -5.49 7.06
C ALA A 57 -15.06 -5.44 7.03
N HIS A 58 -14.47 -4.38 6.49
CA HIS A 58 -13.02 -4.22 6.40
C HIS A 58 -12.44 -3.35 7.52
N ALA A 59 -13.27 -2.49 8.09
CA ALA A 59 -12.91 -1.53 9.11
C ALA A 59 -12.86 -2.09 10.51
N SER A 60 -13.71 -3.05 10.76
CA SER A 60 -13.81 -3.65 12.08
C SER A 60 -12.67 -4.63 12.29
N GLY A 61 -11.53 -4.10 12.65
CA GLY A 61 -10.38 -4.89 13.05
C GLY A 61 -10.63 -5.85 14.23
N GLY A 62 -11.85 -6.07 14.65
CA GLY A 62 -12.09 -6.90 15.79
C GLY A 62 -13.44 -7.61 15.90
N HIS A 63 -14.53 -6.99 15.47
CA HIS A 63 -15.86 -7.58 15.70
C HIS A 63 -16.39 -8.41 14.54
N SER A 64 -15.94 -8.13 13.31
CA SER A 64 -16.42 -8.84 12.11
C SER A 64 -15.77 -10.20 11.85
N ARG A 65 -14.87 -10.66 12.73
CA ARG A 65 -14.13 -11.92 12.54
C ARG A 65 -14.53 -13.02 13.50
N GLU A 66 -15.40 -12.76 14.45
CA GLU A 66 -15.96 -13.79 15.32
C GLU A 66 -16.57 -14.97 14.56
N PRO A 67 -17.22 -14.75 13.38
CA PRO A 67 -17.75 -15.87 12.59
C PRO A 67 -16.72 -16.88 12.10
N LEU A 68 -15.46 -16.44 11.87
CA LEU A 68 -14.37 -17.33 11.45
C LEU A 68 -13.69 -18.07 12.62
N GLY A 69 -14.02 -17.72 13.86
CA GLY A 69 -13.37 -18.27 15.04
C GLY A 69 -12.13 -17.46 15.48
N ARG A 70 -11.63 -17.77 16.67
CA ARG A 70 -10.59 -16.98 17.35
C ARG A 70 -9.23 -17.01 16.69
N TRP A 71 -8.81 -18.16 16.19
CA TRP A 71 -7.45 -18.28 15.63
C TRP A 71 -7.33 -17.64 14.23
N PRO A 72 -8.26 -17.79 13.26
CA PRO A 72 -8.18 -17.07 11.98
C PRO A 72 -8.24 -15.56 12.15
N ALA A 73 -9.04 -15.06 13.11
CA ALA A 73 -9.08 -13.66 13.44
C ALA A 73 -7.70 -13.12 13.88
N ARG A 74 -7.01 -13.83 14.81
CA ARG A 74 -5.67 -13.45 15.28
C ARG A 74 -4.62 -13.50 14.18
N THR A 75 -4.66 -14.54 13.35
CA THR A 75 -3.78 -14.70 12.19
C THR A 75 -3.90 -13.51 11.26
N SER A 76 -5.13 -13.18 10.87
CA SER A 76 -5.43 -12.03 10.03
C SER A 76 -4.97 -10.71 10.65
N ASP A 77 -5.06 -10.59 11.98
CA ASP A 77 -4.62 -9.42 12.73
C ASP A 77 -3.10 -9.26 12.76
N GLY A 78 -2.38 -10.36 12.98
CA GLY A 78 -0.92 -10.38 12.91
C GLY A 78 -0.43 -9.98 11.52
N LEU A 79 -1.02 -10.55 10.47
CA LEU A 79 -0.71 -10.20 9.07
C LEU A 79 -0.99 -8.72 8.79
N TYR A 80 -2.12 -8.19 9.27
CA TYR A 80 -2.46 -6.78 9.12
C TYR A 80 -1.41 -5.87 9.77
N LEU A 81 -1.05 -6.10 11.04
CA LEU A 81 -0.08 -5.28 11.76
C LEU A 81 1.31 -5.35 11.10
N THR A 82 1.73 -6.53 10.65
CA THR A 82 3.00 -6.71 9.94
C THR A 82 2.98 -5.99 8.59
N SER A 83 1.88 -6.10 7.84
CA SER A 83 1.70 -5.32 6.61
C SER A 83 1.80 -3.82 6.88
N ARG A 84 1.24 -3.30 7.99
CA ARG A 84 1.35 -1.87 8.35
C ARG A 84 2.77 -1.46 8.73
N ALA A 85 3.49 -2.31 9.47
CA ALA A 85 4.88 -2.06 9.82
C ALA A 85 5.78 -2.02 8.56
N ALA A 86 5.67 -3.01 7.71
CA ALA A 86 6.42 -3.07 6.45
C ALA A 86 6.03 -1.92 5.50
N ALA A 87 4.75 -1.58 5.40
CA ALA A 87 4.30 -0.43 4.62
C ALA A 87 4.83 0.90 5.15
N ALA A 88 4.89 1.07 6.47
CA ALA A 88 5.49 2.26 7.07
C ALA A 88 6.99 2.35 6.78
N ALA A 89 7.72 1.23 6.80
CA ALA A 89 9.12 1.18 6.41
C ALA A 89 9.34 1.57 4.94
N ALA A 90 8.54 1.00 4.03
CA ALA A 90 8.60 1.28 2.60
C ALA A 90 8.35 2.76 2.29
N VAL A 91 7.29 3.34 2.88
CA VAL A 91 6.93 4.74 2.68
C VAL A 91 7.98 5.68 3.26
N ALA A 92 8.51 5.37 4.45
CA ALA A 92 9.59 6.13 5.06
C ALA A 92 10.89 6.03 4.24
N GLY A 93 11.22 4.84 3.72
CA GLY A 93 12.35 4.65 2.82
C GLY A 93 12.23 5.49 1.56
N CYS A 94 11.08 5.45 0.90
CA CYS A 94 10.79 6.28 -0.26
C CYS A 94 10.92 7.79 0.03
N PHE A 95 10.41 8.27 1.18
CA PHE A 95 10.65 9.65 1.63
C PHE A 95 12.15 9.95 1.72
N GLY A 96 12.93 9.02 2.27
CA GLY A 96 14.38 9.17 2.41
C GLY A 96 15.11 9.33 1.09
N GLU A 97 14.73 8.55 0.07
CA GLU A 97 15.29 8.63 -1.29
C GLU A 97 15.04 10.00 -1.94
N TYR A 98 13.85 10.58 -1.73
CA TYR A 98 13.54 11.92 -2.27
C TYR A 98 14.24 13.04 -1.52
N VAL A 99 14.52 12.89 -0.21
CA VAL A 99 15.15 13.94 0.64
C VAL A 99 16.67 13.91 0.55
N ALA A 100 17.28 12.73 0.70
CA ALA A 100 18.73 12.56 0.76
C ALA A 100 19.16 11.22 0.15
N PRO A 101 19.24 11.12 -1.19
CA PRO A 101 19.59 9.87 -1.87
C PRO A 101 20.91 9.23 -1.40
N ALA A 102 21.88 10.06 -0.97
CA ALA A 102 23.18 9.58 -0.49
C ALA A 102 23.10 8.86 0.89
N ARG A 103 22.10 9.17 1.72
CA ARG A 103 21.89 8.59 3.04
C ARG A 103 20.40 8.52 3.38
N PRO A 104 19.60 7.74 2.68
CA PRO A 104 18.15 7.76 2.78
C PRO A 104 17.62 7.29 4.13
N ALA A 105 18.36 6.44 4.84
CA ALA A 105 17.94 5.91 6.13
C ALA A 105 17.74 6.99 7.22
N LEU A 106 18.57 8.05 7.22
CA LEU A 106 18.45 9.11 8.23
C LEU A 106 17.12 9.88 8.12
N PRO A 107 16.76 10.49 6.96
CA PRO A 107 15.46 11.16 6.84
C PRO A 107 14.29 10.18 6.92
N ALA A 108 14.44 8.93 6.51
CA ALA A 108 13.42 7.90 6.67
C ALA A 108 13.09 7.65 8.14
N LEU A 109 14.11 7.45 8.99
CA LEU A 109 13.93 7.27 10.44
C LEU A 109 13.40 8.54 11.11
N ALA A 110 13.84 9.72 10.67
CA ALA A 110 13.36 10.99 11.22
C ALA A 110 11.87 11.20 10.94
N VAL A 111 11.42 10.99 9.70
CA VAL A 111 9.99 11.13 9.35
C VAL A 111 9.14 10.05 10.02
N LEU A 112 9.67 8.82 10.17
CA LEU A 112 8.99 7.75 10.88
C LEU A 112 8.83 8.10 12.38
N ALA A 113 9.89 8.57 13.03
CA ALA A 113 9.82 9.03 14.43
C ALA A 113 8.80 10.16 14.60
N LEU A 114 8.80 11.13 13.69
CA LEU A 114 7.84 12.23 13.69
C LEU A 114 6.39 11.72 13.53
N ALA A 115 6.16 10.75 12.64
CA ALA A 115 4.84 10.16 12.43
C ALA A 115 4.36 9.38 13.66
N VAL A 116 5.25 8.63 14.33
CA VAL A 116 4.93 7.92 15.58
C VAL A 116 4.63 8.90 16.71
N VAL A 117 5.42 9.96 16.85
CA VAL A 117 5.18 11.02 17.86
C VAL A 117 3.83 11.72 17.58
N ALA A 118 3.54 12.04 16.33
CA ALA A 118 2.26 12.63 15.95
C ALA A 118 1.07 11.70 16.28
N ASP A 119 1.22 10.38 16.06
CA ASP A 119 0.18 9.41 16.47
C ASP A 119 0.03 9.29 17.99
N ILE A 120 1.13 9.38 18.76
CA ILE A 120 1.09 9.39 20.23
C ILE A 120 0.37 10.63 20.74
N LEU A 121 0.61 11.79 20.13
CA LEU A 121 -0.03 13.07 20.46
C LEU A 121 -1.45 13.20 19.90
N ASP A 122 -1.95 12.17 19.21
CA ASP A 122 -3.24 12.15 18.52
C ASP A 122 -3.43 13.31 17.51
N VAL A 123 -2.30 13.75 16.91
CA VAL A 123 -2.32 14.78 15.87
C VAL A 123 -2.96 14.19 14.62
N ARG A 124 -4.10 14.73 14.24
CA ARG A 124 -4.84 14.31 13.04
C ARG A 124 -4.89 15.49 12.07
N PRO A 125 -4.40 15.29 10.84
CA PRO A 125 -4.56 16.33 9.84
C PRO A 125 -6.06 16.62 9.66
N SER A 126 -6.41 17.90 9.61
CA SER A 126 -7.80 18.30 9.38
C SER A 126 -8.25 17.83 7.98
N ARG A 127 -9.56 17.67 7.79
CA ARG A 127 -10.12 17.26 6.48
C ARG A 127 -9.72 18.22 5.37
N LEU A 128 -9.70 19.51 5.66
CA LEU A 128 -9.29 20.53 4.71
C LEU A 128 -7.82 20.35 4.31
N VAL A 129 -6.93 20.18 5.28
CA VAL A 129 -5.50 19.93 5.01
C VAL A 129 -5.31 18.67 4.16
N THR A 130 -5.92 17.56 4.53
CA THR A 130 -5.83 16.31 3.74
C THR A 130 -6.34 16.53 2.32
N ARG A 131 -7.46 17.23 2.14
CA ARG A 131 -8.03 17.53 0.83
C ARG A 131 -7.10 18.38 -0.01
N VAL A 132 -6.57 19.48 0.54
CA VAL A 132 -5.66 20.39 -0.16
C VAL A 132 -4.37 19.66 -0.57
N LEU A 133 -3.78 18.88 0.34
CA LEU A 133 -2.57 18.12 0.06
C LEU A 133 -2.81 17.03 -1.00
N THR A 134 -3.95 16.34 -0.96
CA THR A 134 -4.29 15.34 -1.98
C THR A 134 -4.47 15.98 -3.34
N ILE A 135 -5.21 17.10 -3.42
CA ILE A 135 -5.40 17.83 -4.69
C ILE A 135 -4.06 18.32 -5.21
N PHE A 136 -3.20 18.88 -4.36
CA PHE A 136 -1.85 19.30 -4.74
C PHE A 136 -1.06 18.14 -5.36
N VAL A 137 -1.00 16.98 -4.72
CA VAL A 137 -0.30 15.81 -5.25
C VAL A 137 -0.90 15.37 -6.59
N LEU A 138 -2.22 15.31 -6.72
CA LEU A 138 -2.87 14.93 -7.98
C LEU A 138 -2.58 15.92 -9.12
N VAL A 139 -2.55 17.21 -8.83
CA VAL A 139 -2.18 18.23 -9.81
C VAL A 139 -0.73 18.06 -10.26
N VAL A 140 0.19 17.81 -9.33
CA VAL A 140 1.60 17.56 -9.68
C VAL A 140 1.74 16.30 -10.52
N LEU A 141 1.04 15.21 -10.17
CA LEU A 141 1.04 13.99 -10.97
C LEU A 141 0.49 14.23 -12.40
N ALA A 142 -0.60 15.01 -12.51
CA ALA A 142 -1.12 15.40 -13.82
C ALA A 142 -0.12 16.23 -14.63
N LEU A 143 0.64 17.11 -13.97
CA LEU A 143 1.70 17.90 -14.59
C LEU A 143 2.85 17.00 -15.08
N VAL A 144 3.27 16.02 -14.28
CA VAL A 144 4.28 15.01 -14.70
C VAL A 144 3.80 14.25 -15.92
N VAL A 145 2.56 13.77 -15.92
CA VAL A 145 1.97 13.08 -17.08
C VAL A 145 1.98 13.98 -18.31
N ALA A 146 1.52 15.23 -18.17
CA ALA A 146 1.51 16.19 -19.27
C ALA A 146 2.91 16.46 -19.82
N ALA A 147 3.91 16.67 -18.97
CA ALA A 147 5.31 16.87 -19.38
C ALA A 147 5.86 15.64 -20.14
N CYS A 148 5.65 14.43 -19.60
CA CYS A 148 6.10 13.20 -20.23
C CYS A 148 5.43 12.92 -21.59
N PHE A 149 4.21 13.39 -21.84
CA PHE A 149 3.55 13.23 -23.13
C PHE A 149 3.84 14.38 -24.10
N ALA A 150 4.10 15.58 -23.61
CA ALA A 150 4.43 16.75 -24.44
C ALA A 150 5.81 16.64 -25.11
N ILE A 151 6.74 15.94 -24.46
CA ILE A 151 8.13 15.84 -24.92
C ILE A 151 8.38 14.42 -25.45
N PRO A 152 9.01 14.27 -26.62
CA PRO A 152 9.34 12.96 -27.14
C PRO A 152 10.34 12.25 -26.23
N PRO A 153 10.24 10.92 -26.05
CA PRO A 153 11.18 10.18 -25.24
C PRO A 153 12.59 10.29 -25.84
N PRO A 154 13.64 10.31 -25.00
CA PRO A 154 15.02 10.32 -25.48
C PRO A 154 15.27 9.11 -26.35
N ALA A 155 16.11 9.26 -27.36
CA ALA A 155 16.49 8.15 -28.24
C ALA A 155 16.98 6.97 -27.40
N PRO A 156 16.65 5.71 -27.77
CA PRO A 156 17.10 4.56 -27.01
C PRO A 156 18.63 4.59 -26.94
N THR A 157 19.18 4.99 -25.81
CA THR A 157 20.59 4.79 -25.54
C THR A 157 20.75 3.28 -25.50
N GLY A 158 21.52 2.73 -26.44
CA GLY A 158 21.71 1.28 -26.59
C GLY A 158 22.42 0.63 -25.39
N ILE A 159 21.81 0.73 -24.22
CA ILE A 159 22.15 -0.10 -23.08
C ILE A 159 21.61 -1.48 -23.42
N VAL A 160 22.44 -2.24 -24.14
CA VAL A 160 22.21 -3.66 -24.33
C VAL A 160 22.32 -4.28 -22.93
N PRO A 161 21.25 -4.93 -22.41
CA PRO A 161 21.35 -5.64 -21.16
C PRO A 161 22.52 -6.62 -21.25
N PRO A 162 23.33 -6.82 -20.19
CA PRO A 162 24.41 -7.78 -20.20
C PRO A 162 23.90 -9.15 -20.72
N PRO A 163 24.71 -9.88 -21.52
CA PRO A 163 24.34 -11.21 -21.99
C PRO A 163 23.99 -12.10 -20.79
N GLY A 164 22.79 -12.67 -20.79
CA GLY A 164 22.29 -13.50 -19.69
C GLY A 164 21.38 -12.79 -18.68
N THR A 165 21.19 -11.47 -18.77
CA THR A 165 20.05 -10.82 -18.09
C THR A 165 18.78 -11.31 -18.79
N PRO A 166 17.91 -12.00 -18.06
CA PRO A 166 16.62 -12.38 -18.61
C PRO A 166 15.90 -11.11 -19.07
N GLY A 167 15.42 -11.08 -20.33
CA GLY A 167 14.71 -9.91 -20.86
C GLY A 167 13.65 -9.44 -19.87
N LEU A 168 13.62 -8.12 -19.61
CA LEU A 168 12.67 -7.49 -18.68
C LEU A 168 11.20 -7.73 -19.06
N ASP A 169 10.92 -8.09 -20.32
CA ASP A 169 9.56 -8.37 -20.79
C ASP A 169 9.17 -9.83 -20.55
N ARG A 170 8.77 -10.12 -19.29
CA ARG A 170 8.36 -11.46 -18.87
C ARG A 170 6.87 -11.49 -18.52
N PRO A 171 6.00 -11.97 -19.41
CA PRO A 171 4.58 -12.15 -19.08
C PRO A 171 4.36 -13.09 -17.88
N GLY A 172 5.26 -14.05 -17.65
CA GLY A 172 5.20 -14.96 -16.51
C GLY A 172 5.39 -14.29 -15.14
N ALA A 173 5.94 -13.07 -15.09
CA ALA A 173 6.12 -12.29 -13.87
C ALA A 173 4.97 -11.29 -13.60
N LEU A 174 3.87 -11.33 -14.37
CA LEU A 174 2.72 -10.43 -14.18
C LEU A 174 2.09 -10.54 -12.80
N LEU A 175 1.93 -11.73 -12.27
CA LEU A 175 1.34 -11.92 -10.94
C LEU A 175 2.25 -11.41 -9.81
N PRO A 176 3.56 -11.73 -9.75
CA PRO A 176 4.47 -11.11 -8.78
C PRO A 176 4.48 -9.59 -8.87
N ALA A 177 4.57 -9.01 -10.07
CA ALA A 177 4.54 -7.57 -10.26
C ALA A 177 3.19 -6.95 -9.82
N ALA A 178 2.07 -7.63 -10.09
CA ALA A 178 0.78 -7.21 -9.58
C ALA A 178 0.73 -7.27 -8.05
N GLY A 179 1.41 -8.22 -7.41
CA GLY A 179 1.58 -8.29 -5.96
C GLY A 179 2.30 -7.05 -5.41
N VAL A 180 3.45 -6.70 -5.98
CA VAL A 180 4.18 -5.47 -5.62
C VAL A 180 3.31 -4.23 -5.81
N LEU A 181 2.61 -4.12 -6.96
CA LEU A 181 1.75 -2.99 -7.28
C LEU A 181 0.46 -2.94 -6.44
N PHE A 182 0.04 -4.07 -5.86
CA PHE A 182 -1.08 -4.08 -4.91
C PHE A 182 -0.82 -3.19 -3.70
N PHE A 183 0.45 -2.98 -3.35
CA PHE A 183 0.86 -2.02 -2.35
C PHE A 183 0.26 -0.62 -2.58
N ALA A 184 0.13 -0.19 -3.84
CA ALA A 184 -0.47 1.11 -4.19
C ALA A 184 -1.97 1.21 -3.84
N PHE A 185 -2.65 0.09 -3.71
CA PHE A 185 -4.06 0.03 -3.31
C PHE A 185 -4.27 -0.16 -1.80
N LEU A 186 -3.19 -0.26 -1.02
CA LEU A 186 -3.28 -0.23 0.44
C LEU A 186 -3.83 1.11 0.91
N GLY A 187 -4.91 1.08 1.68
CA GLY A 187 -5.64 2.29 2.08
C GLY A 187 -7.10 2.28 1.60
N VAL A 188 -7.47 1.39 0.68
CA VAL A 188 -8.88 1.19 0.29
C VAL A 188 -9.76 0.88 1.50
N GLU A 189 -9.22 0.24 2.51
CA GLU A 189 -9.86 -0.07 3.79
C GLU A 189 -10.45 1.18 4.45
N ARG A 190 -9.72 2.32 4.40
CA ARG A 190 -10.18 3.59 4.97
C ARG A 190 -11.41 4.16 4.26
N VAL A 191 -11.45 3.96 2.95
CA VAL A 191 -12.60 4.40 2.15
C VAL A 191 -13.80 3.53 2.46
N THR A 192 -13.60 2.22 2.62
CA THR A 192 -14.66 1.26 2.95
C THR A 192 -15.26 1.52 4.34
N GLU A 193 -14.48 2.04 5.29
CA GLU A 193 -14.97 2.41 6.62
C GLU A 193 -16.01 3.53 6.61
N GLN A 194 -15.93 4.46 5.69
CA GLN A 194 -16.63 5.74 5.75
C GLN A 194 -17.60 5.98 4.59
N ALA A 195 -17.47 5.22 3.50
CA ALA A 195 -18.17 5.49 2.25
C ALA A 195 -19.08 4.34 1.80
N ARG A 196 -20.07 4.68 0.97
CA ARG A 196 -20.92 3.69 0.33
C ARG A 196 -20.11 2.91 -0.71
N ARG A 197 -20.48 1.65 -0.97
CA ARG A 197 -19.84 0.76 -1.95
C ARG A 197 -19.53 1.45 -3.29
N ARG A 198 -20.47 2.23 -3.84
CA ARG A 198 -20.27 2.97 -5.10
C ARG A 198 -19.11 3.95 -5.00
N THR A 199 -19.00 4.69 -3.91
CA THR A 199 -17.91 5.64 -3.66
C THR A 199 -16.56 4.93 -3.59
N VAL A 200 -16.50 3.77 -2.92
CA VAL A 200 -15.26 2.97 -2.83
C VAL A 200 -14.81 2.50 -4.21
N VAL A 201 -15.73 1.94 -5.01
CA VAL A 201 -15.44 1.48 -6.37
C VAL A 201 -14.95 2.65 -7.25
N ILE A 202 -15.62 3.80 -7.20
CA ILE A 202 -15.20 5.00 -7.94
C ILE A 202 -13.78 5.43 -7.51
N THR A 203 -13.49 5.42 -6.20
CA THR A 203 -12.15 5.80 -5.68
C THR A 203 -11.07 4.85 -6.21
N VAL A 204 -11.30 3.53 -6.18
CA VAL A 204 -10.34 2.55 -6.68
C VAL A 204 -10.12 2.68 -8.19
N LEU A 205 -11.19 2.94 -8.96
CA LEU A 205 -11.08 3.15 -10.40
C LEU A 205 -10.34 4.45 -10.75
N LEU A 206 -10.56 5.53 -9.99
CA LEU A 206 -9.82 6.78 -10.16
C LEU A 206 -8.36 6.62 -9.78
N ALA A 207 -8.06 5.89 -8.70
CA ALA A 207 -6.68 5.56 -8.32
C ALA A 207 -6.00 4.74 -9.42
N LEU A 208 -6.66 3.69 -9.94
CA LEU A 208 -6.14 2.90 -11.04
C LEU A 208 -5.88 3.75 -12.29
N GLY A 209 -6.82 4.63 -12.68
CA GLY A 209 -6.65 5.56 -13.80
C GLY A 209 -5.44 6.49 -13.61
N THR A 210 -5.27 7.03 -12.40
CA THR A 210 -4.09 7.85 -12.06
C THR A 210 -2.80 7.05 -12.16
N TYR A 211 -2.78 5.83 -11.61
CA TYR A 211 -1.60 4.96 -11.64
C TYR A 211 -1.24 4.50 -13.05
N LEU A 212 -2.23 4.18 -13.88
CA LEU A 212 -2.02 3.86 -15.28
C LEU A 212 -1.47 5.06 -16.06
N ALA A 213 -2.05 6.25 -15.88
CA ALA A 213 -1.59 7.45 -16.55
C ALA A 213 -0.12 7.76 -16.20
N VAL A 214 0.22 7.75 -14.90
CA VAL A 214 1.59 7.99 -14.43
C VAL A 214 2.53 6.86 -14.85
N GLY A 215 2.14 5.59 -14.65
CA GLY A 215 2.96 4.43 -15.00
C GLY A 215 3.29 4.38 -16.49
N VAL A 216 2.31 4.65 -17.36
CA VAL A 216 2.54 4.71 -18.82
C VAL A 216 3.42 5.91 -19.19
N ALA A 217 3.20 7.08 -18.57
CA ALA A 217 3.99 8.29 -18.83
C ALA A 217 5.47 8.08 -18.47
N VAL A 218 5.73 7.54 -17.26
CA VAL A 218 7.09 7.27 -16.78
C VAL A 218 7.75 6.15 -17.60
N LEU A 219 7.02 5.06 -17.90
CA LEU A 219 7.52 3.97 -18.73
C LEU A 219 7.87 4.45 -20.14
N ARG A 220 7.07 5.37 -20.71
CA ARG A 220 7.34 5.96 -22.02
C ARG A 220 8.64 6.78 -22.02
N GLN A 221 8.90 7.56 -20.98
CA GLN A 221 10.08 8.44 -20.92
C GLN A 221 11.37 7.71 -20.55
N LEU A 222 11.32 6.84 -19.56
CA LEU A 222 12.51 6.12 -19.08
C LEU A 222 12.78 4.84 -19.86
N GLY A 223 11.74 4.23 -20.39
CA GLY A 223 11.79 2.83 -20.83
C GLY A 223 11.89 1.85 -19.65
N PRO A 224 11.67 0.55 -19.89
CA PRO A 224 11.60 -0.45 -18.82
C PRO A 224 12.91 -0.61 -18.05
N THR A 225 14.04 -0.53 -18.73
CA THR A 225 15.38 -0.77 -18.14
C THR A 225 15.79 0.33 -17.16
N ARG A 226 15.60 1.60 -17.54
CA ARG A 226 15.93 2.75 -16.67
C ARG A 226 14.94 2.86 -15.52
N LEU A 227 13.66 2.61 -15.78
CA LEU A 227 12.64 2.60 -14.75
C LEU A 227 12.91 1.54 -13.67
N ALA A 228 13.36 0.35 -14.06
CA ALA A 228 13.62 -0.76 -13.14
C ALA A 228 14.71 -0.47 -12.09
N VAL A 229 15.65 0.43 -12.38
CA VAL A 229 16.77 0.79 -11.48
C VAL A 229 16.64 2.17 -10.85
N SER A 230 15.54 2.87 -11.12
CA SER A 230 15.30 4.22 -10.62
C SER A 230 14.82 4.22 -9.17
N ALA A 231 15.53 4.90 -8.28
CA ALA A 231 15.08 5.11 -6.90
C ALA A 231 13.98 6.19 -6.80
N VAL A 232 13.94 7.11 -7.76
CA VAL A 232 13.01 8.26 -7.79
C VAL A 232 12.36 8.41 -9.18
N PRO A 233 11.53 7.46 -9.63
CA PRO A 233 11.07 7.31 -11.01
C PRO A 233 10.42 8.54 -11.62
N LEU A 234 9.67 9.32 -10.82
CA LEU A 234 8.97 10.50 -11.33
C LEU A 234 9.94 11.65 -11.63
N ARG A 235 10.96 11.80 -10.80
CA ARG A 235 11.99 12.81 -10.98
C ARG A 235 12.86 12.46 -12.20
N ASP A 236 13.33 11.22 -12.27
CA ASP A 236 14.16 10.74 -13.39
C ASP A 236 13.39 10.84 -14.74
N ALA A 237 12.06 10.66 -14.72
CA ALA A 237 11.24 10.85 -15.91
C ALA A 237 11.15 12.31 -16.34
N LEU A 238 11.13 13.25 -15.41
CA LEU A 238 11.17 14.68 -15.74
C LEU A 238 12.54 15.11 -16.24
N ASP A 239 13.62 14.61 -15.65
CA ASP A 239 14.98 14.84 -16.15
C ASP A 239 15.12 14.31 -17.57
N ALA A 240 14.59 13.12 -17.87
CA ALA A 240 14.56 12.55 -19.21
C ALA A 240 13.70 13.34 -20.20
N ALA A 241 12.68 14.06 -19.70
CA ALA A 241 11.81 14.94 -20.46
C ALA A 241 12.34 16.38 -20.55
N ASP A 242 13.60 16.66 -20.18
CA ASP A 242 14.20 18.01 -20.13
C ASP A 242 13.32 19.04 -19.36
N ALA A 243 12.60 18.56 -18.36
CA ALA A 243 11.66 19.33 -17.54
C ALA A 243 12.17 19.52 -16.10
N ALA A 244 13.48 19.62 -15.91
CA ALA A 244 14.17 19.72 -14.62
C ALA A 244 13.66 20.87 -13.73
N LEU A 245 13.04 21.91 -14.31
CA LEU A 245 12.40 22.98 -13.57
C LEU A 245 11.25 22.50 -12.66
N LEU A 246 10.67 21.34 -12.96
CA LEU A 246 9.60 20.74 -12.16
C LEU A 246 10.09 19.83 -11.03
N ASP A 247 11.38 19.48 -10.99
CA ASP A 247 11.99 18.60 -9.99
C ASP A 247 11.70 19.02 -8.55
N PRO A 248 11.86 20.29 -8.16
CA PRO A 248 11.57 20.71 -6.79
C PRO A 248 10.10 20.50 -6.42
N VAL A 249 9.19 20.74 -7.38
CA VAL A 249 7.75 20.60 -7.17
C VAL A 249 7.37 19.13 -6.99
N VAL A 250 7.93 18.24 -7.81
CA VAL A 250 7.69 16.79 -7.69
C VAL A 250 8.32 16.24 -6.42
N SER A 251 9.51 16.68 -6.05
CA SER A 251 10.15 16.28 -4.79
C SER A 251 9.32 16.69 -3.57
N VAL A 252 8.81 17.92 -3.55
CA VAL A 252 7.90 18.37 -2.48
C VAL A 252 6.60 17.57 -2.49
N ALA A 253 6.02 17.30 -3.65
CA ALA A 253 4.80 16.50 -3.73
C ALA A 253 5.01 15.06 -3.23
N ALA A 254 6.15 14.44 -3.57
CA ALA A 254 6.52 13.11 -3.08
C ALA A 254 6.74 13.10 -1.56
N MET A 255 7.45 14.09 -1.01
CA MET A 255 7.64 14.23 0.43
C MET A 255 6.31 14.43 1.17
N VAL A 256 5.43 15.28 0.66
CA VAL A 256 4.09 15.50 1.22
C VAL A 256 3.25 14.24 1.16
N ALA A 257 3.20 13.59 -0.01
CA ALA A 257 2.42 12.38 -0.23
C ALA A 257 2.86 11.24 0.72
N THR A 258 4.18 11.00 0.80
CA THR A 258 4.75 9.95 1.65
C THR A 258 4.60 10.27 3.13
N ALA A 259 4.81 11.51 3.57
CA ALA A 259 4.63 11.91 4.98
C ALA A 259 3.16 11.75 5.41
N VAL A 260 2.20 12.21 4.61
CA VAL A 260 0.77 12.00 4.88
C VAL A 260 0.41 10.52 4.85
N GLY A 261 0.89 9.78 3.84
CA GLY A 261 0.72 8.32 3.75
C GLY A 261 1.23 7.60 5.00
N LEU A 262 2.41 7.98 5.49
CA LEU A 262 3.04 7.41 6.68
C LEU A 262 2.18 7.64 7.94
N LEU A 263 1.71 8.88 8.17
CA LEU A 263 0.79 9.19 9.27
C LEU A 263 -0.48 8.32 9.20
N LEU A 264 -0.98 8.10 8.00
CA LEU A 264 -2.17 7.30 7.78
C LEU A 264 -1.92 5.81 8.07
N VAL A 265 -0.76 5.27 7.67
CA VAL A 265 -0.37 3.86 7.87
C VAL A 265 -0.13 3.59 9.36
N VAL A 266 0.63 4.43 10.05
CA VAL A 266 0.91 4.30 11.49
C VAL A 266 -0.39 4.38 12.30
N GLY A 267 -1.24 5.37 12.03
CA GLY A 267 -2.52 5.51 12.72
C GLY A 267 -3.53 4.39 12.44
N ALA A 268 -3.39 3.64 11.34
CA ALA A 268 -4.22 2.47 11.04
C ALA A 268 -3.93 1.30 12.00
N GLY A 269 -2.66 1.06 12.33
CA GLY A 269 -2.26 0.03 13.29
C GLY A 269 -2.91 0.22 14.67
N ARG A 270 -2.92 1.46 15.16
CA ARG A 270 -3.58 1.81 16.44
C ARG A 270 -5.09 1.53 16.42
N ARG A 271 -5.79 2.00 15.38
CA ARG A 271 -7.25 1.80 15.26
C ARG A 271 -7.64 0.33 15.28
N ALA A 272 -6.85 -0.49 14.57
CA ALA A 272 -7.06 -1.92 14.57
C ALA A 272 -6.89 -2.56 15.96
N ALA A 273 -5.99 -2.04 16.78
CA ALA A 273 -5.82 -2.50 18.16
C ALA A 273 -6.93 -2.01 19.10
N ASP A 274 -7.36 -0.75 18.95
CA ASP A 274 -8.42 -0.15 19.78
C ASP A 274 -9.78 -0.84 19.61
N THR A 275 -10.09 -1.32 18.39
CA THR A 275 -11.35 -2.02 18.10
C THR A 275 -11.41 -3.43 18.67
N ARG A 276 -10.26 -4.04 19.03
CA ARG A 276 -10.15 -5.43 19.52
C ARG A 276 -10.16 -5.56 21.03
N ALA A 277 -9.93 -4.48 21.74
CA ALA A 277 -9.74 -4.52 23.17
C ALA A 277 -11.07 -4.75 23.90
N THR A 278 -11.30 -5.97 24.37
CA THR A 278 -12.33 -6.31 25.37
C THR A 278 -11.86 -6.01 26.81
N GLY A 279 -10.64 -5.47 26.95
CA GLY A 279 -10.00 -5.13 28.22
C GLY A 279 -9.32 -3.75 28.17
N ASP A 280 -8.10 -3.64 28.71
CA ASP A 280 -7.34 -2.40 28.74
C ASP A 280 -6.92 -1.93 27.33
N ARG A 281 -7.76 -1.05 26.74
CA ARG A 281 -7.56 -0.47 25.40
C ARG A 281 -6.21 0.27 25.28
N TRP A 282 -5.76 0.88 26.37
CA TRP A 282 -4.51 1.62 26.41
C TRP A 282 -3.28 0.73 26.24
N ALA A 283 -3.28 -0.46 26.84
CA ALA A 283 -2.18 -1.41 26.71
C ALA A 283 -2.09 -1.96 25.30
N HIS A 284 -3.22 -2.36 24.70
CA HIS A 284 -3.26 -2.90 23.35
C HIS A 284 -2.88 -1.85 22.29
N GLY A 285 -3.36 -0.62 22.42
CA GLY A 285 -3.00 0.48 21.52
C GLY A 285 -1.50 0.84 21.59
N ARG A 286 -0.90 0.81 22.79
CA ARG A 286 0.55 1.02 22.96
C ARG A 286 1.39 -0.09 22.33
N LEU A 287 1.03 -1.34 22.55
CA LEU A 287 1.73 -2.48 21.95
C LEU A 287 1.68 -2.45 20.42
N ALA A 288 0.54 -2.11 19.83
CA ALA A 288 0.42 -1.97 18.38
C ALA A 288 1.29 -0.84 17.81
N ARG A 289 1.39 0.31 18.51
CA ARG A 289 2.30 1.40 18.12
C ARG A 289 3.75 0.99 18.16
N VAL A 290 4.17 0.34 19.26
CA VAL A 290 5.54 -0.16 19.41
C VAL A 290 5.85 -1.20 18.33
N PHE A 291 4.91 -2.10 18.04
CA PHE A 291 5.08 -3.11 17.00
C PHE A 291 5.19 -2.48 15.60
N VAL A 292 4.28 -1.57 15.24
CA VAL A 292 4.29 -0.92 13.92
C VAL A 292 5.47 0.03 13.79
N GLY A 293 5.73 0.89 14.78
CA GLY A 293 6.83 1.84 14.75
C GLY A 293 8.20 1.17 14.84
N GLY A 294 8.36 0.23 15.77
CA GLY A 294 9.62 -0.53 15.94
C GLY A 294 9.89 -1.47 14.76
N GLY A 295 8.86 -2.16 14.27
CA GLY A 295 8.96 -3.00 13.09
C GLY A 295 9.29 -2.20 11.83
N ALA A 296 8.70 -1.00 11.68
CA ALA A 296 9.03 -0.10 10.58
C ALA A 296 10.47 0.43 10.66
N ALA A 297 10.94 0.82 11.85
CA ALA A 297 12.32 1.25 12.05
C ALA A 297 13.32 0.13 11.73
N LEU A 298 13.02 -1.10 12.18
CA LEU A 298 13.82 -2.26 11.84
C LEU A 298 13.83 -2.51 10.32
N GLY A 299 12.67 -2.41 9.66
CA GLY A 299 12.54 -2.55 8.21
C GLY A 299 13.43 -1.54 7.46
N VAL A 300 13.41 -0.26 7.86
CA VAL A 300 14.27 0.79 7.26
C VAL A 300 15.76 0.49 7.43
N LEU A 301 16.16 -0.12 8.56
CA LEU A 301 17.57 -0.38 8.86
C LEU A 301 18.11 -1.66 8.21
N VAL A 302 17.27 -2.67 8.04
CA VAL A 302 17.70 -4.02 7.65
C VAL A 302 17.34 -4.34 6.19
N ALA A 303 16.24 -3.78 5.70
CA ALA A 303 15.69 -4.09 4.39
C ALA A 303 15.61 -2.84 3.50
N GLY A 304 15.77 -3.03 2.19
CA GLY A 304 15.50 -1.96 1.23
C GLY A 304 13.99 -1.64 1.11
N PRO A 305 13.63 -0.48 0.52
CA PRO A 305 12.24 -0.14 0.25
C PRO A 305 11.50 -1.24 -0.53
N ASP A 306 12.14 -1.85 -1.52
CA ASP A 306 11.56 -2.89 -2.37
C ASP A 306 11.14 -4.13 -1.58
N GLN A 307 12.03 -4.64 -0.72
CA GLN A 307 11.74 -5.81 0.13
C GLN A 307 10.62 -5.52 1.13
N THR A 308 10.57 -4.30 1.67
CA THR A 308 9.50 -3.90 2.60
C THR A 308 8.15 -3.73 1.89
N ILE A 309 8.14 -3.32 0.61
CA ILE A 309 6.93 -3.28 -0.23
C ILE A 309 6.41 -4.70 -0.47
N GLU A 310 7.29 -5.64 -0.85
CA GLU A 310 6.95 -7.03 -1.12
C GLU A 310 6.35 -7.70 0.12
N LEU A 311 6.97 -7.55 1.27
CA LEU A 311 6.47 -8.07 2.54
C LEU A 311 5.13 -7.42 2.93
N ALA A 312 5.00 -6.10 2.78
CA ALA A 312 3.76 -5.38 3.07
C ALA A 312 2.61 -5.87 2.20
N ALA A 313 2.85 -6.04 0.90
CA ALA A 313 1.88 -6.53 -0.06
C ALA A 313 1.48 -7.98 0.21
N THR A 314 2.46 -8.86 0.47
CA THR A 314 2.23 -10.29 0.79
C THR A 314 1.33 -10.44 2.02
N CYS A 315 1.68 -9.78 3.12
CA CYS A 315 0.88 -9.82 4.34
C CYS A 315 -0.52 -9.20 4.15
N ALA A 316 -0.62 -8.12 3.36
CA ALA A 316 -1.90 -7.49 3.06
C ALA A 316 -2.80 -8.38 2.21
N LEU A 317 -2.29 -9.03 1.17
CA LEU A 317 -3.04 -9.93 0.30
C LEU A 317 -3.64 -11.10 1.10
N PHE A 318 -2.86 -11.73 1.98
CA PHE A 318 -3.39 -12.76 2.88
C PHE A 318 -4.43 -12.19 3.85
N HIS A 319 -4.18 -11.00 4.42
CA HIS A 319 -5.18 -10.33 5.26
C HIS A 319 -6.49 -10.08 4.49
N TYR A 320 -6.41 -9.62 3.23
CA TYR A 320 -7.59 -9.40 2.37
C TYR A 320 -8.35 -10.70 2.08
N ALA A 321 -7.65 -11.82 1.89
CA ALA A 321 -8.28 -13.12 1.74
C ALA A 321 -9.14 -13.48 2.96
N PHE A 322 -8.61 -13.30 4.18
CA PHE A 322 -9.38 -13.51 5.42
C PHE A 322 -10.53 -12.52 5.56
N ALA A 323 -10.31 -11.25 5.24
CA ALA A 323 -11.32 -10.20 5.34
C ALA A 323 -12.50 -10.44 4.40
N THR A 324 -12.26 -10.87 3.16
CA THR A 324 -13.33 -11.17 2.20
C THR A 324 -14.20 -12.34 2.64
N VAL A 325 -13.61 -13.38 3.25
CA VAL A 325 -14.37 -14.52 3.78
C VAL A 325 -15.23 -14.10 4.98
N SER A 326 -14.69 -13.27 5.87
CA SER A 326 -15.45 -12.76 7.05
C SER A 326 -16.70 -12.00 6.62
N THR A 327 -16.59 -11.15 5.58
CA THR A 327 -17.74 -10.41 5.04
C THR A 327 -18.87 -11.29 4.55
N ARG A 328 -18.54 -12.46 3.99
CA ARG A 328 -19.56 -13.39 3.52
C ARG A 328 -20.39 -13.96 4.66
N LEU A 329 -19.74 -14.29 5.76
CA LEU A 329 -20.40 -14.88 6.92
C LEU A 329 -21.32 -13.89 7.64
N GLU A 330 -21.02 -12.60 7.56
CA GLU A 330 -21.82 -11.53 8.18
C GLU A 330 -22.96 -11.01 7.28
N SER A 331 -22.79 -11.13 5.95
CA SER A 331 -23.74 -10.56 5.00
C SER A 331 -25.01 -11.43 4.90
N ARG A 332 -26.17 -10.84 5.26
CA ARG A 332 -27.49 -11.39 5.02
C ARG A 332 -28.08 -10.98 3.66
N ALA A 333 -27.31 -10.22 2.84
CA ALA A 333 -27.72 -9.77 1.51
C ALA A 333 -27.67 -10.93 0.49
N ASP A 334 -28.22 -10.69 -0.71
CA ASP A 334 -28.37 -11.64 -1.81
C ASP A 334 -27.24 -12.68 -1.89
N PRO A 335 -27.52 -13.96 -1.55
CA PRO A 335 -26.49 -14.96 -1.32
C PRO A 335 -25.67 -15.29 -2.56
N ALA A 336 -26.22 -15.23 -3.76
CA ALA A 336 -25.54 -15.63 -4.98
C ALA A 336 -24.46 -14.62 -5.42
N ARG A 337 -24.81 -13.34 -5.52
CA ARG A 337 -23.88 -12.28 -5.95
C ARG A 337 -22.72 -12.10 -4.97
N THR A 338 -23.02 -12.13 -3.67
CA THR A 338 -22.00 -11.98 -2.63
C THR A 338 -21.01 -13.14 -2.62
N THR A 339 -21.48 -14.37 -2.91
CA THR A 339 -20.59 -15.55 -2.94
C THR A 339 -19.56 -15.46 -4.05
N TRP A 340 -19.95 -15.10 -5.28
CA TRP A 340 -19.00 -15.01 -6.39
C TRP A 340 -17.92 -13.92 -6.16
N THR A 341 -18.30 -12.74 -5.70
CA THR A 341 -17.34 -11.65 -5.44
C THR A 341 -16.37 -12.00 -4.32
N VAL A 342 -16.84 -12.71 -3.29
CA VAL A 342 -15.99 -13.16 -2.19
C VAL A 342 -15.03 -14.26 -2.62
N CYS A 343 -15.53 -15.30 -3.33
CA CYS A 343 -14.67 -16.37 -3.84
C CYS A 343 -13.61 -15.82 -4.80
N ALA A 344 -14.00 -14.95 -5.73
CA ALA A 344 -13.08 -14.31 -6.67
C ALA A 344 -12.07 -13.40 -5.94
N GLY A 345 -12.50 -12.64 -4.94
CA GLY A 345 -11.64 -11.77 -4.13
C GLY A 345 -10.62 -12.56 -3.31
N MET A 346 -11.07 -13.62 -2.64
CA MET A 346 -10.17 -14.53 -1.92
C MET A 346 -9.18 -15.21 -2.87
N LEU A 347 -9.68 -15.78 -3.98
CA LEU A 347 -8.84 -16.50 -4.93
C LEU A 347 -7.80 -15.58 -5.56
N SER A 348 -8.19 -14.38 -6.03
CA SER A 348 -7.26 -13.41 -6.62
C SER A 348 -6.19 -12.97 -5.62
N SER A 349 -6.57 -12.70 -4.36
CA SER A 349 -5.62 -12.31 -3.31
C SER A 349 -4.62 -13.44 -3.02
N VAL A 350 -5.09 -14.67 -2.86
CA VAL A 350 -4.23 -15.83 -2.58
C VAL A 350 -3.34 -16.16 -3.78
N LEU A 351 -3.88 -16.15 -5.00
CA LEU A 351 -3.09 -16.43 -6.21
C LEU A 351 -1.92 -15.45 -6.35
N ILE A 352 -2.18 -14.15 -6.19
CA ILE A 352 -1.12 -13.14 -6.27
C ILE A 352 -0.14 -13.32 -5.10
N ALA A 353 -0.63 -13.52 -3.86
CA ALA A 353 0.23 -13.71 -2.69
C ALA A 353 1.19 -14.89 -2.86
N MET A 354 0.72 -16.01 -3.42
CA MET A 354 1.53 -17.22 -3.63
C MET A 354 2.65 -17.05 -4.66
N THR A 355 2.62 -15.99 -5.45
CA THR A 355 3.69 -15.68 -6.44
C THR A 355 4.75 -14.74 -5.89
N MET A 356 4.60 -14.26 -4.66
CA MET A 356 5.55 -13.37 -3.99
C MET A 356 6.83 -14.14 -3.56
N PRO A 357 7.93 -13.43 -3.26
CA PRO A 357 9.19 -14.07 -2.88
C PRO A 357 9.01 -15.09 -1.73
N PRO A 358 9.71 -16.23 -1.77
CA PRO A 358 9.55 -17.28 -0.76
C PRO A 358 9.92 -16.82 0.66
N VAL A 359 10.83 -15.85 0.79
CA VAL A 359 11.19 -15.26 2.10
C VAL A 359 9.98 -14.55 2.71
N ASP A 360 9.24 -13.76 1.92
CA ASP A 360 8.06 -13.03 2.39
C ASP A 360 6.92 -13.98 2.75
N LEU A 361 6.77 -15.06 1.99
CA LEU A 361 5.81 -16.13 2.31
C LEU A 361 6.15 -16.83 3.63
N LEU A 362 7.43 -17.11 3.87
CA LEU A 362 7.88 -17.69 5.13
C LEU A 362 7.67 -16.75 6.31
N ILE A 363 7.96 -15.45 6.13
CA ILE A 363 7.71 -14.44 7.16
C ILE A 363 6.21 -14.32 7.43
N ALA A 364 5.37 -14.26 6.39
CA ALA A 364 3.92 -14.20 6.54
C ALA A 364 3.37 -15.45 7.26
N LEU A 365 3.87 -16.63 6.93
CA LEU A 365 3.52 -17.89 7.61
C LEU A 365 3.96 -17.87 9.08
N ALA A 366 5.20 -17.46 9.37
CA ALA A 366 5.70 -17.36 10.73
C ALA A 366 4.84 -16.40 11.58
N VAL A 367 4.51 -15.23 11.03
CA VAL A 367 3.61 -14.24 11.67
C VAL A 367 2.23 -14.86 11.91
N ALA A 368 1.68 -15.56 10.93
CA ALA A 368 0.38 -16.21 11.03
C ALA A 368 0.35 -17.23 12.18
N VAL A 369 1.37 -18.09 12.25
CA VAL A 369 1.50 -19.11 13.32
C VAL A 369 1.73 -18.45 14.68
N LEU A 370 2.63 -17.48 14.78
CA LEU A 370 2.91 -16.76 16.02
C LEU A 370 1.65 -16.04 16.54
N ALA A 371 0.90 -15.38 15.68
CA ALA A 371 -0.33 -14.70 16.06
C ALA A 371 -1.42 -15.68 16.54
N ALA A 372 -1.50 -16.88 15.93
CA ALA A 372 -2.43 -17.90 16.34
C ALA A 372 -2.08 -18.48 17.73
N VAL A 373 -0.77 -18.73 17.99
CA VAL A 373 -0.28 -19.38 19.22
C VAL A 373 -0.09 -18.38 20.37
N ALA A 374 0.51 -17.21 20.13
CA ALA A 374 0.82 -16.22 21.16
C ALA A 374 -0.43 -15.51 21.72
N GLY A 375 -1.51 -15.43 20.95
CA GLY A 375 -2.74 -14.77 21.38
C GLY A 375 -3.36 -15.31 22.69
N PRO A 376 -3.37 -16.63 22.96
CA PRO A 376 -3.82 -17.18 24.24
C PRO A 376 -2.90 -16.83 25.43
N LEU A 377 -1.60 -16.71 25.17
CA LEU A 377 -0.58 -16.44 26.20
C LEU A 377 -0.63 -14.95 26.62
N LEU A 378 -0.69 -14.03 25.65
CA LEU A 378 -0.82 -12.60 25.90
C LEU A 378 -2.12 -12.24 26.62
N GLY A 379 -3.23 -12.90 26.30
CA GLY A 379 -4.50 -12.69 27.00
C GLY A 379 -4.50 -13.16 28.46
N ARG A 380 -3.57 -14.04 28.87
CA ARG A 380 -3.37 -14.44 30.27
C ARG A 380 -2.50 -13.45 31.04
N VAL A 381 -1.52 -12.84 30.38
CA VAL A 381 -0.59 -11.87 31.00
C VAL A 381 -1.29 -10.52 31.25
N VAL A 382 -2.18 -10.08 30.38
CA VAL A 382 -2.91 -8.81 30.49
C VAL A 382 -4.08 -8.92 31.51
N ARG A 383 -4.50 -10.13 31.92
CA ARG A 383 -5.55 -10.35 32.93
C ARG A 383 -4.99 -10.48 34.37
N ARG A 384 -3.70 -10.50 34.55
CA ARG A 384 -3.03 -10.41 35.87
C ARG A 384 -2.52 -8.98 36.10
#